data_b0123879f2461ff5c28cf94816b1c88f
#
_entry.id   b0123879f2461ff5c28cf94816b1c88f
#
_cell.length_a   1.000
_cell.length_b   1.000
_cell.length_c   1.000
_cell.angle_alpha   90.00
_cell.angle_beta   90.00
_cell.angle_gamma   90.00
#
_symmetry.space_group_name_H-M   'P 1'
#
loop_
_entity.id
_entity.type
_entity.pdbx_description
1 polymer ?
#
loop_
_entity_poly.entity_id
_entity_poly.type
_entity_poly.pdbx_seq_one_letter_code
_entity_poly.pdbx_strand_id
1 'polypeptide(L)'
;MITLLIIITIPVILVFILRLYNKHKYENDNTLTASYYNNATDVSLYPRNIEGVNVKYVDEGRYQGLHLIPEKKIYEGVVICYGGSEGSPNFYEAQRLAKEGYETLAVFMFGMKNQQKTLVKIPLEQFEDVLKYVKNNINNKGIITILAASKGAEYALNLATKYGEISNLILLAPAAYTFAGLDFNNYGSSWTWKNKELPFIDLKKASILTLVKNIFIPMQIKSPVKYKEIYDSAMKQELEKSKKLIPVQKVKANILMIVGEDDCMWDSYEMAKVIKSQKQNAIICAYKNAGHIFRGDGILNTADMRIKVGGTIDGNQKAGFERDKVINNFLKKYHTNNIR
;
A
#
# COMPACT_ATOMS: atom_id res chain seq x y z
N MET A 1 40.57 15.35 -30.54
CA MET A 1 40.22 13.92 -30.38
C MET A 1 40.44 13.46 -28.94
N ILE A 2 41.64 13.64 -28.34
CA ILE A 2 41.95 13.21 -26.96
C ILE A 2 41.03 13.89 -25.91
N THR A 3 40.79 15.20 -26.01
CA THR A 3 39.91 15.94 -25.08
C THR A 3 38.48 15.44 -25.12
N LEU A 4 37.94 15.09 -26.27
CA LEU A 4 36.60 14.53 -26.43
C LEU A 4 36.52 13.11 -25.82
N LEU A 5 37.56 12.32 -25.97
CA LEU A 5 37.69 10.99 -25.36
C LEU A 5 37.65 11.09 -23.81
N ILE A 6 38.39 12.04 -23.24
CA ILE A 6 38.44 12.30 -21.79
C ILE A 6 37.05 12.72 -21.26
N ILE A 7 36.37 13.62 -21.97
CA ILE A 7 35.04 14.13 -21.58
C ILE A 7 34.00 12.98 -21.51
N ILE A 8 34.13 11.97 -22.35
CA ILE A 8 33.20 10.83 -22.36
C ILE A 8 33.62 9.72 -21.38
N THR A 9 34.93 9.43 -21.29
CA THR A 9 35.41 8.29 -20.46
C THR A 9 35.33 8.54 -18.98
N ILE A 10 35.61 9.78 -18.51
CA ILE A 10 35.54 10.12 -17.07
C ILE A 10 34.12 9.91 -16.49
N PRO A 11 33.04 10.43 -17.08
CA PRO A 11 31.68 10.15 -16.59
C PRO A 11 31.31 8.68 -16.57
N VAL A 12 31.71 7.91 -17.58
CA VAL A 12 31.45 6.45 -17.63
C VAL A 12 32.14 5.71 -16.50
N ILE A 13 33.44 6.01 -16.26
CA ILE A 13 34.21 5.43 -15.16
C ILE A 13 33.59 5.82 -13.81
N LEU A 14 33.19 7.09 -13.65
CA LEU A 14 32.54 7.55 -12.42
C LEU A 14 31.23 6.82 -12.15
N VAL A 15 30.37 6.65 -13.17
CA VAL A 15 29.13 5.88 -13.05
C VAL A 15 29.41 4.44 -12.62
N PHE A 16 30.43 3.81 -13.19
CA PHE A 16 30.83 2.44 -12.86
C PHE A 16 31.28 2.33 -11.39
N ILE A 17 32.16 3.25 -10.93
CA ILE A 17 32.64 3.30 -9.54
C ILE A 17 31.44 3.51 -8.59
N LEU A 18 30.53 4.44 -8.90
CA LEU A 18 29.35 4.70 -8.08
C LEU A 18 28.41 3.49 -8.03
N ARG A 19 28.28 2.73 -9.12
CA ARG A 19 27.49 1.48 -9.13
C ARG A 19 28.06 0.43 -8.18
N LEU A 20 29.38 0.23 -8.20
CA LEU A 20 30.05 -0.71 -7.30
C LEU A 20 29.91 -0.27 -5.84
N TYR A 21 30.16 1.01 -5.56
CA TYR A 21 29.98 1.58 -4.23
C TYR A 21 28.55 1.41 -3.72
N ASN A 22 27.56 1.76 -4.52
CA ASN A 22 26.13 1.67 -4.15
C ASN A 22 25.68 0.22 -4.01
N LYS A 23 26.22 -0.71 -4.80
CA LYS A 23 25.98 -2.14 -4.62
C LYS A 23 26.37 -2.59 -3.21
N HIS A 24 27.59 -2.27 -2.80
CA HIS A 24 28.10 -2.63 -1.47
C HIS A 24 27.35 -1.90 -0.34
N LYS A 25 27.03 -0.61 -0.53
CA LYS A 25 26.41 0.22 0.51
C LYS A 25 24.95 -0.16 0.82
N TYR A 26 24.17 -0.54 -0.20
CA TYR A 26 22.71 -0.73 -0.09
C TYR A 26 22.28 -2.21 -0.18
N GLU A 27 23.20 -3.16 -0.11
CA GLU A 27 22.93 -4.58 0.00
C GLU A 27 23.52 -5.09 1.31
N ASN A 28 22.68 -5.25 2.33
CA ASN A 28 23.03 -5.79 3.63
C ASN A 28 21.87 -6.64 4.15
N ASP A 29 22.05 -7.35 5.26
CA ASP A 29 21.06 -8.29 5.81
C ASP A 29 19.75 -7.62 6.25
N ASN A 30 19.76 -6.31 6.50
CA ASN A 30 18.59 -5.55 6.90
C ASN A 30 17.83 -4.92 5.72
N THR A 31 18.43 -4.95 4.51
CA THR A 31 17.78 -4.44 3.31
C THR A 31 16.64 -5.37 2.91
N LEU A 32 15.45 -4.80 2.73
CA LEU A 32 14.27 -5.57 2.34
C LEU A 32 14.42 -6.07 0.91
N THR A 33 14.25 -7.36 0.72
CA THR A 33 14.21 -8.00 -0.60
C THR A 33 12.79 -8.43 -0.90
N ALA A 34 12.25 -7.89 -1.97
CA ALA A 34 10.88 -8.12 -2.37
C ALA A 34 10.79 -9.23 -3.42
N SER A 35 11.26 -10.43 -3.11
CA SER A 35 11.23 -11.56 -4.07
C SER A 35 9.80 -11.89 -4.54
N TYR A 36 8.82 -11.87 -3.64
CA TYR A 36 7.42 -12.09 -4.01
C TYR A 36 6.77 -10.85 -4.65
N TYR A 37 7.30 -9.63 -4.48
CA TYR A 37 6.75 -8.43 -5.13
C TYR A 37 6.83 -8.49 -6.66
N ASN A 38 7.77 -9.25 -7.20
CA ASN A 38 7.89 -9.43 -8.66
C ASN A 38 6.84 -10.39 -9.22
N ASN A 39 6.24 -11.23 -8.37
CA ASN A 39 5.22 -12.22 -8.72
C ASN A 39 4.07 -12.21 -7.71
N ALA A 40 3.67 -11.04 -7.25
CA ALA A 40 2.67 -10.91 -6.19
C ALA A 40 1.30 -11.56 -6.52
N THR A 41 0.98 -11.69 -7.81
CA THR A 41 -0.24 -12.33 -8.31
C THR A 41 -0.12 -13.84 -8.52
N ASP A 42 1.04 -14.43 -8.31
CA ASP A 42 1.22 -15.88 -8.32
C ASP A 42 0.67 -16.49 -7.03
N VAL A 43 -0.53 -17.06 -7.12
CA VAL A 43 -1.25 -17.64 -6.00
C VAL A 43 -0.50 -18.82 -5.35
N SER A 44 0.41 -19.46 -6.07
CA SER A 44 1.22 -20.59 -5.56
C SER A 44 2.25 -20.18 -4.51
N LEU A 45 2.62 -18.89 -4.47
CA LEU A 45 3.55 -18.34 -3.48
C LEU A 45 2.94 -18.16 -2.08
N TYR A 46 1.61 -18.25 -1.97
CA TYR A 46 0.91 -18.07 -0.70
C TYR A 46 0.64 -19.41 -0.02
N PRO A 47 1.05 -19.59 1.27
CA PRO A 47 0.87 -20.84 1.99
C PRO A 47 -0.61 -21.27 2.07
N ARG A 48 -0.85 -22.57 1.83
CA ARG A 48 -2.16 -23.19 2.00
C ARG A 48 -2.26 -23.95 3.31
N ASN A 49 -1.14 -24.43 3.82
CA ASN A 49 -1.06 -25.15 5.09
C ASN A 49 -0.60 -24.20 6.18
N ILE A 50 -1.53 -23.72 6.97
CA ILE A 50 -1.28 -22.84 8.12
C ILE A 50 -1.95 -23.51 9.33
N GLU A 51 -1.17 -23.78 10.38
CA GLU A 51 -1.69 -24.37 11.60
C GLU A 51 -2.83 -23.53 12.17
N GLY A 52 -3.96 -24.18 12.44
CA GLY A 52 -5.16 -23.56 13.00
C GLY A 52 -5.95 -22.67 12.01
N VAL A 53 -5.61 -22.69 10.71
CA VAL A 53 -6.29 -21.83 9.69
C VAL A 53 -6.52 -22.60 8.40
N ASN A 54 -7.75 -22.73 7.97
CA ASN A 54 -8.10 -23.24 6.65
C ASN A 54 -7.99 -22.13 5.60
N VAL A 55 -7.21 -22.35 4.53
CA VAL A 55 -6.96 -21.38 3.46
C VAL A 55 -7.60 -21.84 2.16
N LYS A 56 -8.59 -21.08 1.68
CA LYS A 56 -9.29 -21.34 0.42
C LYS A 56 -8.96 -20.24 -0.59
N TYR A 57 -8.56 -20.59 -1.80
CA TYR A 57 -8.52 -19.63 -2.91
C TYR A 57 -9.93 -19.37 -3.44
N VAL A 58 -10.24 -18.10 -3.70
CA VAL A 58 -11.52 -17.65 -4.23
C VAL A 58 -11.31 -17.01 -5.60
N ASP A 59 -12.06 -17.49 -6.60
CA ASP A 59 -12.13 -16.97 -7.97
C ASP A 59 -13.61 -16.77 -8.30
N GLU A 60 -14.19 -15.65 -7.86
CA GLU A 60 -15.60 -15.34 -8.07
C GLU A 60 -15.77 -13.93 -8.69
N GLY A 61 -16.05 -13.88 -9.97
CA GLY A 61 -16.18 -12.62 -10.70
C GLY A 61 -14.86 -11.83 -10.72
N ARG A 62 -14.87 -10.61 -10.18
CA ARG A 62 -13.68 -9.78 -9.99
C ARG A 62 -13.07 -9.93 -8.60
N TYR A 63 -13.71 -10.69 -7.70
CA TYR A 63 -13.11 -11.07 -6.44
C TYR A 63 -12.14 -12.23 -6.67
N GLN A 64 -10.87 -11.93 -6.53
CA GLN A 64 -9.75 -12.86 -6.58
C GLN A 64 -8.97 -12.74 -5.28
N GLY A 65 -8.74 -13.84 -4.57
CA GLY A 65 -8.05 -13.74 -3.28
C GLY A 65 -8.03 -15.04 -2.49
N LEU A 66 -7.60 -14.92 -1.25
CA LEU A 66 -7.54 -16.05 -0.32
C LEU A 66 -8.45 -15.77 0.87
N HIS A 67 -9.31 -16.72 1.18
CA HIS A 67 -10.17 -16.73 2.35
C HIS A 67 -9.49 -17.57 3.43
N LEU A 68 -9.14 -16.95 4.54
CA LEU A 68 -8.49 -17.58 5.67
C LEU A 68 -9.51 -17.74 6.80
N ILE A 69 -9.89 -18.97 7.08
CA ILE A 69 -10.93 -19.34 8.04
C ILE A 69 -10.24 -19.94 9.27
N PRO A 70 -10.25 -19.27 10.42
CA PRO A 70 -9.67 -19.83 11.65
C PRO A 70 -10.48 -21.06 12.11
N GLU A 71 -9.80 -22.13 12.51
CA GLU A 71 -10.48 -23.32 13.11
C GLU A 71 -11.25 -22.92 14.37
N LYS A 72 -10.70 -22.00 15.16
CA LYS A 72 -11.38 -21.38 16.29
C LYS A 72 -11.66 -19.92 16.00
N LYS A 73 -12.80 -19.64 15.37
CA LYS A 73 -13.28 -18.27 15.17
C LYS A 73 -13.69 -17.68 16.53
N ILE A 74 -13.05 -16.55 16.90
CA ILE A 74 -13.29 -15.85 18.18
C ILE A 74 -14.19 -14.64 17.96
N TYR A 75 -14.03 -13.96 16.83
CA TYR A 75 -14.71 -12.71 16.52
C TYR A 75 -15.65 -12.88 15.33
N GLU A 76 -16.83 -12.28 15.42
CA GLU A 76 -17.74 -12.20 14.28
C GLU A 76 -17.28 -11.15 13.29
N GLY A 77 -17.84 -11.16 12.09
CA GLY A 77 -17.44 -10.25 11.05
C GLY A 77 -16.30 -10.78 10.21
N VAL A 78 -15.73 -9.91 9.41
CA VAL A 78 -14.64 -10.22 8.49
C VAL A 78 -13.65 -9.07 8.40
N VAL A 79 -12.35 -9.38 8.34
CA VAL A 79 -11.29 -8.41 8.05
C VAL A 79 -10.80 -8.64 6.61
N ILE A 80 -11.00 -7.65 5.75
CA ILE A 80 -10.57 -7.67 4.35
C ILE A 80 -9.22 -6.96 4.26
N CYS A 81 -8.21 -7.65 3.72
CA CYS A 81 -6.85 -7.13 3.60
C CYS A 81 -6.53 -6.79 2.14
N TYR A 82 -5.93 -5.61 1.92
CA TYR A 82 -5.39 -5.17 0.63
C TYR A 82 -3.93 -4.77 0.77
N GLY A 83 -3.09 -5.19 -0.17
CA GLY A 83 -1.69 -4.77 -0.27
C GLY A 83 -1.51 -3.40 -0.91
N GLY A 84 -0.33 -3.12 -1.39
CA GLY A 84 0.05 -1.86 -2.03
C GLY A 84 0.13 -1.93 -3.54
N SER A 85 1.02 -1.11 -4.09
CA SER A 85 1.27 -0.99 -5.53
C SER A 85 1.93 -2.22 -6.15
N GLU A 86 2.48 -3.10 -5.34
CA GLU A 86 3.08 -4.37 -5.75
C GLU A 86 2.04 -5.41 -6.18
N GLY A 87 0.75 -5.20 -5.86
CA GLY A 87 -0.35 -6.06 -6.24
C GLY A 87 -0.59 -7.27 -5.35
N SER A 88 0.08 -7.36 -4.18
CA SER A 88 -0.18 -8.44 -3.22
C SER A 88 -1.55 -8.27 -2.53
N PRO A 89 -2.14 -9.36 -2.02
CA PRO A 89 -3.40 -9.31 -1.30
C PRO A 89 -3.22 -8.98 0.19
N ASN A 90 -2.02 -8.54 0.62
CA ASN A 90 -1.64 -8.36 2.03
C ASN A 90 -1.84 -9.63 2.88
N PHE A 91 -1.37 -10.74 2.35
CA PHE A 91 -1.56 -12.08 2.95
C PHE A 91 -0.98 -12.19 4.36
N TYR A 92 0.16 -11.50 4.62
CA TYR A 92 0.80 -11.53 5.94
C TYR A 92 -0.15 -11.04 7.04
N GLU A 93 -0.81 -9.91 6.85
CA GLU A 93 -1.75 -9.37 7.84
C GLU A 93 -3.00 -10.25 7.95
N ALA A 94 -3.51 -10.76 6.82
CA ALA A 94 -4.64 -11.70 6.83
C ALA A 94 -4.32 -12.97 7.62
N GLN A 95 -3.13 -13.56 7.40
CA GLN A 95 -2.67 -14.75 8.11
C GLN A 95 -2.49 -14.47 9.62
N ARG A 96 -1.86 -13.35 9.97
CA ARG A 96 -1.65 -12.97 11.37
C ARG A 96 -2.96 -12.87 12.11
N LEU A 97 -3.92 -12.14 11.54
CA LEU A 97 -5.24 -11.96 12.15
C LEU A 97 -6.06 -13.24 12.18
N ALA A 98 -5.95 -14.11 11.15
CA ALA A 98 -6.62 -15.39 11.15
C ALA A 98 -6.13 -16.30 12.30
N LYS A 99 -4.83 -16.32 12.59
CA LYS A 99 -4.27 -17.02 13.76
C LYS A 99 -4.77 -16.45 15.10
N GLU A 100 -5.19 -15.19 15.12
CA GLU A 100 -5.78 -14.54 16.30
C GLU A 100 -7.31 -14.74 16.41
N GLY A 101 -7.91 -15.51 15.47
CA GLY A 101 -9.33 -15.90 15.49
C GLY A 101 -10.26 -14.96 14.71
N TYR A 102 -9.76 -14.08 13.88
CA TYR A 102 -10.54 -13.30 12.91
C TYR A 102 -10.69 -14.07 11.60
N GLU A 103 -11.87 -14.12 11.02
CA GLU A 103 -12.05 -14.56 9.64
C GLU A 103 -11.58 -13.47 8.70
N THR A 104 -10.68 -13.82 7.74
CA THR A 104 -10.02 -12.81 6.93
C THR A 104 -10.05 -13.12 5.44
N LEU A 105 -10.09 -12.07 4.61
CA LEU A 105 -9.95 -12.14 3.16
C LEU A 105 -8.70 -11.37 2.74
N ALA A 106 -7.75 -12.05 2.11
CA ALA A 106 -6.61 -11.42 1.44
C ALA A 106 -6.97 -11.22 -0.02
N VAL A 107 -7.19 -9.97 -0.47
CA VAL A 107 -7.83 -9.65 -1.75
C VAL A 107 -6.90 -8.93 -2.70
N PHE A 108 -6.78 -9.45 -3.92
CA PHE A 108 -6.05 -8.80 -5.01
C PHE A 108 -6.86 -7.63 -5.58
N MET A 109 -6.21 -6.48 -5.77
CA MET A 109 -6.84 -5.30 -6.36
C MET A 109 -6.77 -5.31 -7.90
N PHE A 110 -5.72 -5.90 -8.46
CA PHE A 110 -5.44 -5.97 -9.89
C PHE A 110 -4.51 -7.14 -10.21
N GLY A 111 -4.28 -7.38 -11.50
CA GLY A 111 -3.34 -8.40 -12.00
C GLY A 111 -3.92 -9.79 -12.15
N MET A 112 -5.08 -10.05 -11.58
CA MET A 112 -5.74 -11.35 -11.63
C MET A 112 -6.75 -11.45 -12.79
N LYS A 113 -7.28 -12.67 -12.99
CA LYS A 113 -8.34 -12.92 -13.97
C LYS A 113 -9.54 -12.00 -13.73
N ASN A 114 -10.10 -11.43 -14.78
CA ASN A 114 -11.23 -10.49 -14.76
C ASN A 114 -10.97 -9.16 -14.00
N GLN A 115 -9.71 -8.84 -13.73
CA GLN A 115 -9.29 -7.56 -13.16
C GLN A 115 -8.46 -6.74 -14.15
N GLN A 116 -8.20 -5.46 -13.83
CA GLN A 116 -7.21 -4.66 -14.54
C GLN A 116 -5.83 -5.34 -14.41
N LYS A 117 -5.04 -5.35 -15.49
CA LYS A 117 -3.70 -5.99 -15.50
C LYS A 117 -2.69 -5.25 -14.62
N THR A 118 -2.85 -3.94 -14.53
CA THR A 118 -1.93 -3.04 -13.83
C THR A 118 -2.71 -2.10 -12.92
N LEU A 119 -1.99 -1.40 -12.03
CA LEU A 119 -2.58 -0.44 -11.10
C LEU A 119 -2.96 0.86 -11.80
N VAL A 120 -4.00 0.81 -12.61
CA VAL A 120 -4.59 1.97 -13.29
C VAL A 120 -6.06 1.70 -13.62
N LYS A 121 -6.91 2.71 -13.43
CA LYS A 121 -8.36 2.67 -13.77
C LYS A 121 -9.09 1.46 -13.17
N ILE A 122 -8.69 1.04 -11.97
CA ILE A 122 -9.32 -0.07 -11.26
C ILE A 122 -10.73 0.36 -10.85
N PRO A 123 -11.79 -0.37 -11.23
CA PRO A 123 -13.15 -0.01 -10.85
C PRO A 123 -13.40 -0.29 -9.38
N LEU A 124 -13.88 0.71 -8.64
CA LEU A 124 -14.28 0.53 -7.24
C LEU A 124 -15.40 -0.49 -7.11
N GLU A 125 -16.20 -0.67 -8.15
CA GLU A 125 -17.30 -1.63 -8.23
C GLU A 125 -16.87 -3.09 -8.17
N GLN A 126 -15.59 -3.41 -8.35
CA GLN A 126 -15.12 -4.79 -8.09
C GLN A 126 -15.29 -5.20 -6.63
N PHE A 127 -15.43 -4.25 -5.71
CA PHE A 127 -15.73 -4.51 -4.31
C PHE A 127 -17.14 -5.11 -4.10
N GLU A 128 -18.07 -4.90 -5.03
CA GLU A 128 -19.40 -5.51 -4.98
C GLU A 128 -19.34 -7.05 -5.05
N ASP A 129 -18.38 -7.61 -5.80
CA ASP A 129 -18.17 -9.05 -5.86
C ASP A 129 -17.62 -9.58 -4.52
N VAL A 130 -16.78 -8.79 -3.83
CA VAL A 130 -16.30 -9.11 -2.48
C VAL A 130 -17.45 -9.06 -1.47
N LEU A 131 -18.29 -8.01 -1.51
CA LEU A 131 -19.48 -7.91 -0.64
C LEU A 131 -20.47 -9.05 -0.87
N LYS A 132 -20.68 -9.44 -2.12
CA LYS A 132 -21.53 -10.59 -2.48
C LYS A 132 -20.99 -11.88 -1.88
N TYR A 133 -19.67 -12.10 -2.00
CA TYR A 133 -19.01 -13.27 -1.39
C TYR A 133 -19.16 -13.27 0.12
N VAL A 134 -18.89 -12.15 0.78
CA VAL A 134 -19.03 -11.99 2.24
C VAL A 134 -20.46 -12.33 2.68
N LYS A 135 -21.45 -11.76 2.00
CA LYS A 135 -22.88 -12.01 2.32
C LYS A 135 -23.27 -13.48 2.22
N ASN A 136 -22.73 -14.20 1.23
CA ASN A 136 -23.12 -15.58 0.95
C ASN A 136 -22.33 -16.63 1.74
N ASN A 137 -21.10 -16.31 2.15
CA ASN A 137 -20.16 -17.30 2.67
C ASN A 137 -19.71 -17.02 4.12
N ILE A 138 -19.92 -15.81 4.65
CA ILE A 138 -19.41 -15.41 5.96
C ILE A 138 -20.54 -14.90 6.84
N ASN A 139 -20.65 -15.46 8.06
CA ASN A 139 -21.51 -14.87 9.08
C ASN A 139 -20.81 -13.64 9.68
N ASN A 140 -21.05 -12.48 9.10
CA ASN A 140 -20.35 -11.25 9.46
C ASN A 140 -21.10 -10.33 10.42
N LYS A 141 -22.38 -10.63 10.71
CA LYS A 141 -23.28 -9.76 11.51
C LYS A 141 -23.14 -8.26 11.19
N GLY A 142 -22.83 -7.93 9.93
CA GLY A 142 -22.68 -6.57 9.45
C GLY A 142 -21.34 -5.90 9.78
N ILE A 143 -20.35 -6.58 10.37
CA ILE A 143 -19.05 -5.99 10.68
C ILE A 143 -18.04 -6.31 9.58
N ILE A 144 -17.69 -5.30 8.80
CA ILE A 144 -16.65 -5.37 7.79
C ILE A 144 -15.55 -4.37 8.17
N THR A 145 -14.35 -4.88 8.44
CA THR A 145 -13.14 -4.07 8.61
C THR A 145 -12.25 -4.23 7.40
N ILE A 146 -11.72 -3.14 6.86
CA ILE A 146 -10.65 -3.18 5.83
C ILE A 146 -9.32 -2.79 6.46
N LEU A 147 -8.31 -3.66 6.34
CA LEU A 147 -6.92 -3.38 6.66
C LEU A 147 -6.13 -3.26 5.35
N ALA A 148 -5.56 -2.10 5.08
CA ALA A 148 -4.95 -1.85 3.80
C ALA A 148 -3.68 -1.00 3.90
N ALA A 149 -2.72 -1.25 3.00
CA ALA A 149 -1.43 -0.58 3.02
C ALA A 149 -1.18 0.21 1.72
N SER A 150 -0.55 1.38 1.84
CA SER A 150 -0.04 2.14 0.69
C SER A 150 -1.14 2.45 -0.34
N LYS A 151 -1.01 2.05 -1.59
CA LYS A 151 -2.06 2.21 -2.62
C LYS A 151 -3.35 1.47 -2.25
N GLY A 152 -3.27 0.36 -1.51
CA GLY A 152 -4.47 -0.28 -0.96
C GLY A 152 -5.17 0.57 0.10
N ALA A 153 -4.43 1.36 0.90
CA ALA A 153 -5.05 2.29 1.84
C ALA A 153 -5.78 3.43 1.12
N GLU A 154 -5.23 3.95 0.00
CA GLU A 154 -5.91 4.88 -0.89
C GLU A 154 -7.19 4.26 -1.50
N TYR A 155 -7.10 2.98 -1.95
CA TYR A 155 -8.24 2.21 -2.44
C TYR A 155 -9.34 2.07 -1.39
N ALA A 156 -8.99 1.57 -0.21
CA ALA A 156 -9.92 1.35 0.91
C ALA A 156 -10.64 2.63 1.34
N LEU A 157 -9.91 3.76 1.38
CA LEU A 157 -10.49 5.05 1.71
C LEU A 157 -11.49 5.52 0.64
N ASN A 158 -11.18 5.34 -0.65
CA ASN A 158 -12.09 5.60 -1.75
C ASN A 158 -13.33 4.69 -1.70
N LEU A 159 -13.16 3.38 -1.42
CA LEU A 159 -14.27 2.44 -1.23
C LEU A 159 -15.23 2.92 -0.13
N ALA A 160 -14.71 3.32 1.02
CA ALA A 160 -15.52 3.74 2.15
C ALA A 160 -16.32 5.04 1.88
N THR A 161 -15.95 5.82 0.84
CA THR A 161 -16.79 6.95 0.37
C THR A 161 -18.01 6.50 -0.43
N LYS A 162 -18.07 5.23 -0.87
CA LYS A 162 -19.11 4.66 -1.74
C LYS A 162 -19.94 3.59 -1.04
N TYR A 163 -19.30 2.80 -0.19
CA TYR A 163 -19.90 1.63 0.45
C TYR A 163 -20.04 1.86 1.96
N GLY A 164 -21.28 2.02 2.40
CA GLY A 164 -21.62 2.27 3.82
C GLY A 164 -21.54 1.02 4.70
N GLU A 165 -21.35 -0.15 4.09
CA GLU A 165 -21.17 -1.45 4.74
C GLU A 165 -19.83 -1.58 5.45
N ILE A 166 -18.84 -0.77 5.06
CA ILE A 166 -17.52 -0.75 5.69
C ILE A 166 -17.64 -0.07 7.05
N SER A 167 -17.45 -0.88 8.11
CA SER A 167 -17.58 -0.45 9.50
C SER A 167 -16.30 0.19 10.03
N ASN A 168 -15.14 -0.32 9.63
CA ASN A 168 -13.83 0.14 10.11
C ASN A 168 -12.78 0.14 9.00
N LEU A 169 -11.85 1.10 9.09
CA LEU A 169 -10.66 1.19 8.24
C LEU A 169 -9.41 1.21 9.12
N ILE A 170 -8.44 0.36 8.77
CA ILE A 170 -7.08 0.37 9.31
C ILE A 170 -6.16 0.64 8.12
N LEU A 171 -5.56 1.82 8.07
CA LEU A 171 -4.82 2.34 6.93
C LEU A 171 -3.35 2.49 7.29
N LEU A 172 -2.48 1.70 6.65
CA LEU A 172 -1.03 1.78 6.79
C LEU A 172 -0.47 2.70 5.71
N ALA A 173 0.22 3.74 6.09
CA ALA A 173 0.76 4.76 5.20
C ALA A 173 -0.28 5.27 4.18
N PRO A 174 -1.41 5.88 4.62
CA PRO A 174 -2.50 6.32 3.76
C PRO A 174 -2.13 7.51 2.88
N ALA A 175 -2.94 7.73 1.83
CA ALA A 175 -2.99 8.96 1.05
C ALA A 175 -4.33 9.66 1.25
N ALA A 176 -4.31 11.01 1.34
CA ALA A 176 -5.51 11.84 1.45
C ALA A 176 -6.10 12.21 0.08
N TYR A 177 -5.35 12.01 -0.98
CA TYR A 177 -5.69 12.31 -2.36
C TYR A 177 -5.69 11.05 -3.19
N THR A 178 -6.50 11.03 -4.22
CA THR A 178 -6.37 10.05 -5.29
C THR A 178 -5.19 10.45 -6.17
N PHE A 179 -4.27 9.52 -6.41
CA PHE A 179 -3.12 9.73 -7.29
C PHE A 179 -3.27 8.97 -8.61
N ALA A 180 -2.43 9.34 -9.58
CA ALA A 180 -2.29 8.60 -10.82
C ALA A 180 -2.00 7.11 -10.58
N GLY A 181 -2.45 6.29 -11.50
CA GLY A 181 -2.04 4.90 -11.62
C GLY A 181 -0.57 4.76 -12.03
N LEU A 182 -0.02 3.56 -11.89
CA LEU A 182 1.39 3.28 -12.11
C LEU A 182 1.69 2.61 -13.47
N ASP A 183 0.76 2.70 -14.40
CA ASP A 183 0.96 2.27 -15.79
C ASP A 183 1.16 3.49 -16.69
N PHE A 184 2.40 3.67 -17.16
CA PHE A 184 2.74 4.81 -18.02
C PHE A 184 2.23 4.66 -19.46
N ASN A 185 1.91 3.44 -19.91
CA ASN A 185 1.37 3.18 -21.25
C ASN A 185 -0.16 3.39 -21.30
N ASN A 186 -0.85 3.15 -20.16
CA ASN A 186 -2.28 3.36 -20.00
C ASN A 186 -2.53 4.38 -18.87
N TYR A 187 -1.92 5.55 -18.97
CA TYR A 187 -1.90 6.53 -17.90
C TYR A 187 -3.29 7.11 -17.58
N GLY A 188 -3.58 7.31 -16.31
CA GLY A 188 -4.83 7.86 -15.81
C GLY A 188 -4.93 7.76 -14.29
N SER A 189 -6.13 7.92 -13.74
CA SER A 189 -6.40 7.69 -12.33
C SER A 189 -6.10 6.25 -11.91
N SER A 190 -5.70 6.02 -10.66
CA SER A 190 -5.66 4.65 -10.13
C SER A 190 -7.05 3.99 -10.13
N TRP A 191 -8.11 4.76 -9.93
CA TRP A 191 -9.47 4.25 -9.67
C TRP A 191 -10.51 4.86 -10.59
N THR A 192 -11.55 4.06 -10.89
CA THR A 192 -12.77 4.54 -11.55
C THR A 192 -13.99 4.30 -10.69
N TRP A 193 -15.04 5.08 -10.94
CA TRP A 193 -16.37 4.90 -10.38
C TRP A 193 -17.42 5.16 -11.45
N LYS A 194 -18.32 4.20 -11.69
CA LYS A 194 -19.34 4.26 -12.75
C LYS A 194 -18.72 4.57 -14.12
N ASN A 195 -17.65 3.86 -14.45
CA ASN A 195 -16.86 3.99 -15.69
C ASN A 195 -16.20 5.37 -15.89
N LYS A 196 -16.10 6.20 -14.85
CA LYS A 196 -15.42 7.49 -14.89
C LYS A 196 -14.19 7.46 -13.98
N GLU A 197 -13.09 8.00 -14.45
CA GLU A 197 -11.89 8.17 -13.63
C GLU A 197 -12.19 9.11 -12.45
N LEU A 198 -11.75 8.74 -11.25
CA LEU A 198 -11.76 9.67 -10.12
C LEU A 198 -10.77 10.80 -10.40
N PRO A 199 -11.10 12.06 -10.00
CA PRO A 199 -10.13 13.14 -10.06
C PRO A 199 -8.85 12.76 -9.30
N PHE A 200 -7.67 12.96 -9.89
CA PHE A 200 -6.41 12.49 -9.34
C PHE A 200 -5.29 13.51 -9.47
N ILE A 201 -4.29 13.40 -8.60
CA ILE A 201 -3.02 14.13 -8.71
C ILE A 201 -2.20 13.51 -9.83
N ASP A 202 -1.88 14.33 -10.83
CA ASP A 202 -1.13 13.91 -12.02
C ASP A 202 0.38 13.96 -11.73
N LEU A 203 1.01 12.80 -11.60
CA LEU A 203 2.44 12.69 -11.32
C LEU A 203 3.33 13.20 -12.47
N LYS A 204 2.79 13.31 -13.70
CA LYS A 204 3.50 13.92 -14.85
C LYS A 204 3.72 15.41 -14.65
N LYS A 205 3.03 16.05 -13.72
CA LYS A 205 3.26 17.46 -13.33
C LYS A 205 4.52 17.65 -12.49
N ALA A 206 5.14 16.60 -11.99
CA ALA A 206 6.42 16.73 -11.28
C ALA A 206 7.47 17.38 -12.19
N SER A 207 8.31 18.26 -11.63
CA SER A 207 9.31 18.96 -12.43
C SER A 207 10.33 17.98 -13.03
N ILE A 208 10.78 18.25 -14.26
CA ILE A 208 11.79 17.43 -14.96
C ILE A 208 13.06 17.31 -14.10
N LEU A 209 13.48 18.40 -13.47
CA LEU A 209 14.67 18.39 -12.60
C LEU A 209 14.48 17.43 -11.42
N THR A 210 13.29 17.38 -10.82
CA THR A 210 12.97 16.46 -9.74
C THR A 210 13.03 15.01 -10.21
N LEU A 211 12.47 14.70 -11.39
CA LEU A 211 12.53 13.37 -12.01
C LEU A 211 13.98 12.94 -12.28
N VAL A 212 14.77 13.81 -12.90
CA VAL A 212 16.19 13.53 -13.19
C VAL A 212 16.97 13.25 -11.92
N LYS A 213 16.85 14.10 -10.90
CA LYS A 213 17.60 13.98 -9.65
C LYS A 213 17.21 12.77 -8.81
N ASN A 214 15.93 12.42 -8.76
CA ASN A 214 15.41 11.44 -7.81
C ASN A 214 15.07 10.07 -8.43
N ILE A 215 14.98 9.98 -9.76
CA ILE A 215 14.71 8.72 -10.47
C ILE A 215 15.84 8.39 -11.44
N PHE A 216 16.09 9.24 -12.46
CA PHE A 216 17.00 8.87 -13.55
C PHE A 216 18.45 8.71 -13.10
N ILE A 217 19.02 9.70 -12.37
CA ILE A 217 20.39 9.59 -11.86
C ILE A 217 20.52 8.41 -10.89
N PRO A 218 19.67 8.25 -9.86
CA PRO A 218 19.71 7.09 -8.97
C PRO A 218 19.69 5.75 -9.71
N MET A 219 18.84 5.57 -10.70
CA MET A 219 18.79 4.34 -11.51
C MET A 219 20.11 4.08 -12.23
N GLN A 220 20.76 5.13 -12.80
CA GLN A 220 22.03 4.97 -13.51
C GLN A 220 23.17 4.52 -12.57
N ILE A 221 23.24 5.05 -11.37
CA ILE A 221 24.29 4.73 -10.40
C ILE A 221 23.91 3.65 -9.40
N LYS A 222 22.76 2.96 -9.59
CA LYS A 222 22.25 1.91 -8.70
C LYS A 222 22.05 2.36 -7.24
N SER A 223 21.79 3.68 -7.01
CA SER A 223 21.34 4.19 -5.71
C SER A 223 19.82 4.12 -5.57
N PRO A 224 19.27 4.22 -4.35
CA PRO A 224 17.82 4.19 -4.17
C PRO A 224 17.12 5.38 -4.83
N VAL A 225 16.06 5.10 -5.58
CA VAL A 225 15.15 6.13 -6.09
C VAL A 225 14.30 6.69 -4.96
N LYS A 226 13.83 7.94 -5.10
CA LYS A 226 13.11 8.70 -4.07
C LYS A 226 11.78 9.16 -4.64
N TYR A 227 10.71 8.47 -4.29
CA TYR A 227 9.38 8.79 -4.81
C TYR A 227 8.73 9.98 -4.10
N LYS A 228 8.97 10.18 -2.80
CA LYS A 228 8.38 11.29 -2.04
C LYS A 228 8.56 12.64 -2.74
N GLU A 229 9.75 12.93 -3.23
CA GLU A 229 10.05 14.18 -3.93
C GLU A 229 9.26 14.35 -5.23
N ILE A 230 8.91 13.24 -5.89
CA ILE A 230 8.07 13.26 -7.10
C ILE A 230 6.62 13.59 -6.73
N TYR A 231 6.09 12.92 -5.70
CA TYR A 231 4.75 13.20 -5.18
C TYR A 231 4.63 14.64 -4.70
N ASP A 232 5.61 15.13 -3.91
CA ASP A 232 5.63 16.49 -3.39
C ASP A 232 5.71 17.53 -4.53
N SER A 233 6.55 17.28 -5.55
CA SER A 233 6.67 18.15 -6.73
C SER A 233 5.36 18.19 -7.53
N ALA A 234 4.72 17.05 -7.78
CA ALA A 234 3.44 16.99 -8.48
C ALA A 234 2.34 17.70 -7.69
N MET A 235 2.26 17.45 -6.37
CA MET A 235 1.33 18.09 -5.45
C MET A 235 1.50 19.61 -5.43
N LYS A 236 2.73 20.13 -5.50
CA LYS A 236 3.02 21.56 -5.55
C LYS A 236 2.53 22.21 -6.84
N GLN A 237 2.63 21.49 -7.97
CA GLN A 237 2.21 21.97 -9.28
C GLN A 237 0.70 21.81 -9.53
N GLU A 238 0.00 21.10 -8.64
CA GLU A 238 -1.44 20.84 -8.82
C GLU A 238 -2.28 22.03 -8.36
N LEU A 239 -2.92 22.71 -9.31
CA LEU A 239 -3.72 23.91 -9.04
C LEU A 239 -5.07 23.60 -8.39
N GLU A 240 -5.66 22.43 -8.70
CA GLU A 240 -7.00 22.03 -8.24
C GLU A 240 -6.95 20.86 -7.24
N LYS A 241 -6.01 20.90 -6.28
CA LYS A 241 -5.85 19.84 -5.26
C LYS A 241 -7.13 19.47 -4.53
N SER A 242 -7.96 20.47 -4.19
CA SER A 242 -9.22 20.26 -3.47
C SER A 242 -10.18 19.32 -4.20
N LYS A 243 -10.20 19.34 -5.54
CA LYS A 243 -11.03 18.44 -6.36
C LYS A 243 -10.54 16.99 -6.36
N LYS A 244 -9.29 16.77 -5.96
CA LYS A 244 -8.61 15.45 -5.96
C LYS A 244 -8.49 14.85 -4.57
N LEU A 245 -8.93 15.61 -3.57
CA LEU A 245 -9.03 15.18 -2.19
C LEU A 245 -10.11 14.08 -2.07
N ILE A 246 -9.77 13.00 -1.40
CA ILE A 246 -10.75 11.96 -1.09
C ILE A 246 -11.76 12.54 -0.08
N PRO A 247 -13.07 12.49 -0.36
CA PRO A 247 -14.08 13.16 0.49
C PRO A 247 -14.36 12.35 1.77
N VAL A 248 -13.39 12.35 2.71
CA VAL A 248 -13.41 11.51 3.93
C VAL A 248 -14.55 11.87 4.87
N GLN A 249 -15.08 13.10 4.80
CA GLN A 249 -16.26 13.51 5.55
C GLN A 249 -17.52 12.68 5.22
N LYS A 250 -17.53 11.96 4.07
CA LYS A 250 -18.60 11.03 3.69
C LYS A 250 -18.42 9.62 4.28
N VAL A 251 -17.25 9.31 4.82
CA VAL A 251 -16.93 7.98 5.35
C VAL A 251 -17.59 7.79 6.71
N LYS A 252 -18.43 6.76 6.85
CA LYS A 252 -19.08 6.40 8.11
C LYS A 252 -18.17 5.58 9.03
N ALA A 253 -17.26 4.81 8.46
CA ALA A 253 -16.34 3.91 9.16
C ALA A 253 -15.52 4.62 10.25
N ASN A 254 -15.16 3.88 11.32
CA ASN A 254 -14.09 4.28 12.21
C ASN A 254 -12.75 4.16 11.46
N ILE A 255 -11.84 5.12 11.66
CA ILE A 255 -10.56 5.16 10.93
C ILE A 255 -9.39 5.15 11.90
N LEU A 256 -8.50 4.17 11.73
CA LEU A 256 -7.16 4.14 12.31
C LEU A 256 -6.15 4.33 11.19
N MET A 257 -5.24 5.27 11.35
CA MET A 257 -4.12 5.52 10.44
C MET A 257 -2.80 5.29 11.16
N ILE A 258 -1.92 4.51 10.56
CA ILE A 258 -0.59 4.18 11.07
C ILE A 258 0.42 4.70 10.07
N VAL A 259 1.30 5.60 10.51
CA VAL A 259 2.21 6.35 9.64
C VAL A 259 3.62 6.41 10.21
N GLY A 260 4.61 6.35 9.33
CA GLY A 260 5.99 6.68 9.64
C GLY A 260 6.26 8.15 9.35
N GLU A 261 6.91 8.87 10.29
CA GLU A 261 7.26 10.28 10.09
C GLU A 261 8.40 10.45 9.05
N ASP A 262 9.20 9.38 8.83
CA ASP A 262 10.28 9.34 7.82
C ASP A 262 9.88 8.60 6.55
N ASP A 263 8.58 8.53 6.23
CA ASP A 263 8.09 7.91 5.01
C ASP A 263 8.69 8.58 3.76
N CYS A 264 9.41 7.79 2.94
CA CYS A 264 10.08 8.25 1.73
C CYS A 264 9.38 7.83 0.43
N MET A 265 8.20 7.19 0.51
CA MET A 265 7.35 6.93 -0.65
C MET A 265 6.44 8.12 -0.97
N TRP A 266 5.76 8.63 0.06
CA TRP A 266 5.05 9.92 0.10
C TRP A 266 4.92 10.38 1.55
N ASP A 267 4.46 11.61 1.78
CA ASP A 267 4.30 12.14 3.14
C ASP A 267 3.03 11.60 3.80
N SER A 268 3.06 10.32 4.21
CA SER A 268 1.88 9.68 4.80
C SER A 268 1.43 10.33 6.12
N TYR A 269 2.35 10.96 6.86
CA TYR A 269 1.99 11.67 8.08
C TYR A 269 1.19 12.94 7.80
N GLU A 270 1.63 13.77 6.85
CA GLU A 270 0.85 14.95 6.42
C GLU A 270 -0.48 14.52 5.79
N MET A 271 -0.50 13.45 4.98
CA MET A 271 -1.74 12.90 4.44
C MET A 271 -2.71 12.47 5.53
N ALA A 272 -2.23 11.83 6.59
CA ALA A 272 -3.08 11.44 7.74
C ALA A 272 -3.66 12.65 8.48
N LYS A 273 -2.89 13.75 8.61
CA LYS A 273 -3.41 15.00 9.17
C LYS A 273 -4.51 15.61 8.31
N VAL A 274 -4.37 15.57 6.99
CA VAL A 274 -5.41 16.01 6.04
C VAL A 274 -6.67 15.15 6.15
N ILE A 275 -6.53 13.82 6.29
CA ILE A 275 -7.67 12.91 6.53
C ILE A 275 -8.34 13.27 7.86
N LYS A 276 -7.58 13.44 8.92
CA LYS A 276 -8.10 13.80 10.25
C LYS A 276 -8.81 15.15 10.26
N SER A 277 -8.34 16.13 9.48
CA SER A 277 -9.02 17.44 9.39
C SER A 277 -10.44 17.34 8.83
N GLN A 278 -10.71 16.35 7.96
CA GLN A 278 -12.04 16.07 7.41
C GLN A 278 -12.89 15.18 8.33
N LYS A 279 -12.26 14.38 9.21
CA LYS A 279 -12.92 13.43 10.12
C LYS A 279 -12.21 13.42 11.48
N GLN A 280 -12.62 14.31 12.37
CA GLN A 280 -11.96 14.60 13.64
C GLN A 280 -11.79 13.38 14.57
N ASN A 281 -12.67 12.40 14.50
CA ASN A 281 -12.60 11.17 15.29
C ASN A 281 -11.66 10.10 14.67
N ALA A 282 -11.04 10.35 13.52
CA ALA A 282 -10.01 9.47 12.99
C ALA A 282 -8.78 9.47 13.91
N ILE A 283 -8.18 8.29 14.09
CA ILE A 283 -7.04 8.08 14.99
C ILE A 283 -5.76 8.06 14.14
N ILE A 284 -4.74 8.81 14.57
CA ILE A 284 -3.39 8.77 13.97
C ILE A 284 -2.43 8.16 15.00
N CYS A 285 -1.70 7.12 14.58
CA CYS A 285 -0.54 6.60 15.28
C CYS A 285 0.70 6.87 14.43
N ALA A 286 1.51 7.84 14.83
CA ALA A 286 2.71 8.27 14.11
C ALA A 286 3.96 7.78 14.82
N TYR A 287 4.93 7.26 14.06
CA TYR A 287 6.16 6.70 14.59
C TYR A 287 7.37 7.44 14.04
N LYS A 288 8.14 8.07 14.94
CA LYS A 288 9.42 8.71 14.62
C LYS A 288 10.42 7.68 14.10
N ASN A 289 11.28 8.12 13.18
CA ASN A 289 12.31 7.29 12.56
C ASN A 289 11.77 6.02 11.88
N ALA A 290 10.47 5.95 11.60
CA ALA A 290 9.84 4.88 10.85
C ALA A 290 9.47 5.34 9.44
N GLY A 291 9.67 4.46 8.47
CA GLY A 291 9.35 4.68 7.07
C GLY A 291 8.04 4.03 6.64
N HIS A 292 7.88 3.88 5.32
CA HIS A 292 6.66 3.41 4.67
C HIS A 292 6.26 1.97 5.04
N ILE A 293 7.24 1.08 5.24
CA ILE A 293 7.00 -0.38 5.38
C ILE A 293 7.07 -0.84 6.85
N PHE A 294 7.56 -0.02 7.77
CA PHE A 294 7.72 -0.34 9.21
C PHE A 294 8.63 -1.53 9.50
N ARG A 295 9.66 -1.76 8.66
CA ARG A 295 10.70 -2.80 8.84
C ARG A 295 11.90 -2.54 7.94
N GLY A 296 13.02 -3.22 8.22
CA GLY A 296 14.27 -3.11 7.47
C GLY A 296 14.99 -1.79 7.69
N ASP A 297 16.00 -1.55 6.86
CA ASP A 297 16.91 -0.39 6.91
C ASP A 297 16.41 0.85 6.16
N GLY A 298 15.17 0.81 5.68
CA GLY A 298 14.57 1.89 4.88
C GLY A 298 14.86 1.80 3.39
N ILE A 299 15.45 0.70 2.92
CA ILE A 299 15.68 0.42 1.51
C ILE A 299 14.92 -0.84 1.10
N LEU A 300 14.26 -0.78 -0.05
CA LEU A 300 13.59 -1.90 -0.69
C LEU A 300 14.30 -2.23 -2.00
N ASN A 301 14.84 -3.44 -2.12
CA ASN A 301 15.38 -3.98 -3.36
C ASN A 301 14.27 -4.69 -4.15
N THR A 302 14.02 -4.25 -5.36
CA THR A 302 13.21 -4.94 -6.37
C THR A 302 14.13 -5.53 -7.45
N ALA A 303 13.57 -6.27 -8.41
CA ALA A 303 14.36 -6.80 -9.53
C ALA A 303 15.05 -5.67 -10.33
N ASP A 304 14.39 -4.53 -10.49
CA ASP A 304 14.82 -3.49 -11.42
C ASP A 304 15.55 -2.34 -10.73
N MET A 305 15.20 -2.03 -9.47
CA MET A 305 15.69 -0.85 -8.79
C MET A 305 15.71 -0.98 -7.27
N ARG A 306 16.46 -0.09 -6.62
CA ARG A 306 16.36 0.16 -5.19
C ARG A 306 15.43 1.32 -4.94
N ILE A 307 14.58 1.20 -3.92
CA ILE A 307 13.61 2.23 -3.55
C ILE A 307 13.89 2.67 -2.11
N LYS A 308 13.99 3.98 -1.88
CA LYS A 308 14.04 4.51 -0.54
C LYS A 308 12.62 4.51 0.06
N VAL A 309 12.40 3.68 1.07
CA VAL A 309 11.11 3.59 1.78
C VAL A 309 11.16 4.31 3.13
N GLY A 310 12.35 4.65 3.62
CA GLY A 310 12.54 5.49 4.80
C GLY A 310 12.62 4.75 6.13
N GLY A 311 12.86 5.53 7.17
CA GLY A 311 13.07 5.05 8.54
C GLY A 311 14.49 4.54 8.78
N THR A 312 14.75 4.19 10.05
CA THR A 312 15.96 3.51 10.52
C THR A 312 15.62 2.07 10.92
N ILE A 313 16.61 1.19 11.06
CA ILE A 313 16.39 -0.19 11.51
C ILE A 313 15.61 -0.20 12.82
N ASP A 314 16.10 0.50 13.82
CA ASP A 314 15.48 0.53 15.18
C ASP A 314 14.08 1.17 15.15
N GLY A 315 13.93 2.29 14.41
CA GLY A 315 12.64 2.98 14.27
C GLY A 315 11.60 2.12 13.57
N ASN A 316 11.98 1.45 12.48
CA ASN A 316 11.12 0.55 11.73
C ASN A 316 10.74 -0.70 12.54
N GLN A 317 11.67 -1.33 13.26
CA GLN A 317 11.40 -2.49 14.12
C GLN A 317 10.45 -2.14 15.27
N LYS A 318 10.72 -1.03 15.96
CA LYS A 318 9.86 -0.55 17.04
C LYS A 318 8.45 -0.25 16.53
N ALA A 319 8.34 0.50 15.43
CA ALA A 319 7.06 0.84 14.83
C ALA A 319 6.29 -0.40 14.37
N GLY A 320 6.97 -1.39 13.76
CA GLY A 320 6.36 -2.66 13.35
C GLY A 320 5.75 -3.43 14.52
N PHE A 321 6.46 -3.50 15.64
CA PHE A 321 5.97 -4.19 16.84
C PHE A 321 4.80 -3.44 17.53
N GLU A 322 4.90 -2.12 17.63
CA GLU A 322 3.84 -1.29 18.23
C GLU A 322 2.60 -1.23 17.33
N ARG A 323 2.78 -1.20 16.00
CA ARG A 323 1.71 -1.24 15.02
C ARG A 323 0.75 -2.42 15.24
N ASP A 324 1.28 -3.62 15.41
CA ASP A 324 0.47 -4.82 15.57
C ASP A 324 -0.39 -4.75 16.86
N LYS A 325 0.16 -4.22 17.94
CA LYS A 325 -0.58 -3.96 19.20
C LYS A 325 -1.70 -2.94 19.00
N VAL A 326 -1.43 -1.87 18.26
CA VAL A 326 -2.42 -0.80 17.99
C VAL A 326 -3.54 -1.35 17.11
N ILE A 327 -3.24 -2.14 16.09
CA ILE A 327 -4.22 -2.83 15.25
C ILE A 327 -5.12 -3.72 16.09
N ASN A 328 -4.53 -4.56 16.94
CA ASN A 328 -5.28 -5.49 17.80
C ASN A 328 -6.18 -4.76 18.79
N ASN A 329 -5.70 -3.66 19.40
CA ASN A 329 -6.51 -2.85 20.30
C ASN A 329 -7.68 -2.15 19.57
N PHE A 330 -7.45 -1.66 18.35
CA PHE A 330 -8.50 -1.09 17.53
C PHE A 330 -9.55 -2.12 17.14
N LEU A 331 -9.14 -3.31 16.71
CA LEU A 331 -10.03 -4.41 16.37
C LEU A 331 -10.84 -4.85 17.60
N LYS A 332 -10.20 -5.05 18.76
CA LYS A 332 -10.90 -5.37 20.01
C LYS A 332 -11.92 -4.32 20.39
N LYS A 333 -11.74 -3.06 20.05
CA LYS A 333 -12.67 -1.98 20.37
C LYS A 333 -13.81 -1.85 19.37
N TYR A 334 -13.55 -2.02 18.08
CA TYR A 334 -14.49 -1.65 17.01
C TYR A 334 -14.97 -2.82 16.14
N HIS A 335 -14.31 -3.99 16.25
CA HIS A 335 -14.69 -5.23 15.55
C HIS A 335 -15.13 -6.28 16.58
N THR A 336 -16.09 -5.94 17.44
CA THR A 336 -16.30 -6.56 18.75
C THR A 336 -17.62 -7.26 18.96
N ASN A 337 -18.11 -8.05 18.04
CA ASN A 337 -19.09 -9.04 18.48
C ASN A 337 -18.34 -10.35 18.75
N ASN A 338 -18.03 -10.62 20.03
CA ASN A 338 -17.50 -11.94 20.40
C ASN A 338 -18.56 -13.02 20.09
N ILE A 339 -18.12 -14.10 19.52
CA ILE A 339 -18.92 -15.32 19.44
C ILE A 339 -19.04 -15.83 20.90
N ARG A 340 -20.23 -15.73 21.47
CA ARG A 340 -20.54 -16.33 22.78
C ARG A 340 -20.75 -17.82 22.66
#